data_2c60307f090376b7a70d31c90d3c56a8
#
_entry.id   2c60307f090376b7a70d31c90d3c56a8
#
_cell.length_a   1.000
_cell.length_b   1.000
_cell.length_c   1.000
_cell.angle_alpha   90.00
_cell.angle_beta   90.00
_cell.angle_gamma   90.00
#
_symmetry.space_group_name_H-M   'P 1'
#
loop_
_entity.id
_entity.type
_entity.pdbx_description
1 polymer ?
#
loop_
_entity_poly.entity_id
_entity_poly.type
_entity_poly.pdbx_seq_one_letter_code
_entity_poly.pdbx_strand_id
1 'polypeptide(L)'
;QEKTFQPTPHYQQRVAEFDAHPAVKAHSVVMLGNSLTENGGDWNARLHTQNVVNYGIIGDDTEGMLHRLQQITPHHPHAIFLLCGVNDLSHQLSAQEVFDRVTQLIETLRRQTPQTTLYIQSLLPINEDFQRWKTLNGKTNDIPAINRLLKTYCQAKGLTFIDIYPHMVEPGTAKLEPTNSTDGLHLSKKGYQIWAEVLRPYTQKEDKAATKQR
;
A
#
# COMPACT_ATOMS: atom_id res chain seq x y z
N GLN A 1 16.46 10.74 -22.69
CA GLN A 1 15.76 11.79 -21.93
C GLN A 1 15.17 11.12 -20.70
N GLU A 2 15.62 11.50 -19.50
CA GLU A 2 14.97 11.09 -18.26
C GLU A 2 13.51 11.53 -18.32
N LYS A 3 12.60 10.55 -18.16
CA LYS A 3 11.17 10.82 -18.17
C LYS A 3 10.83 11.57 -16.90
N THR A 4 10.54 12.86 -16.99
CA THR A 4 10.14 13.68 -15.83
C THR A 4 8.83 13.15 -15.25
N PHE A 5 8.76 13.04 -13.91
CA PHE A 5 7.53 12.66 -13.20
C PHE A 5 6.38 13.60 -13.59
N GLN A 6 5.24 13.00 -13.98
CA GLN A 6 4.04 13.73 -14.38
C GLN A 6 2.89 13.41 -13.43
N PRO A 7 2.65 14.23 -12.40
CA PRO A 7 1.56 13.99 -11.46
C PRO A 7 0.19 14.16 -12.14
N THR A 8 -0.75 13.30 -11.77
CA THR A 8 -2.13 13.46 -12.21
C THR A 8 -2.80 14.65 -11.49
N PRO A 9 -3.90 15.22 -12.02
CA PRO A 9 -4.66 16.24 -11.29
C PRO A 9 -5.11 15.77 -9.90
N HIS A 10 -5.55 14.53 -9.78
CA HIS A 10 -5.94 13.95 -8.48
C HIS A 10 -4.77 13.87 -7.51
N TYR A 11 -3.60 13.44 -7.99
CA TYR A 11 -2.36 13.44 -7.18
C TYR A 11 -2.05 14.83 -6.65
N GLN A 12 -2.09 15.84 -7.53
CA GLN A 12 -1.82 17.23 -7.15
C GLN A 12 -2.82 17.72 -6.10
N GLN A 13 -4.11 17.39 -6.25
CA GLN A 13 -5.15 17.76 -5.30
C GLN A 13 -4.92 17.12 -3.94
N ARG A 14 -4.62 15.81 -3.89
CA ARG A 14 -4.37 15.09 -2.64
C ARG A 14 -3.13 15.63 -1.92
N VAL A 15 -2.04 15.86 -2.66
CA VAL A 15 -0.82 16.45 -2.08
C VAL A 15 -1.10 17.83 -1.50
N ALA A 16 -1.88 18.66 -2.20
CA ALA A 16 -2.29 19.97 -1.70
C ALA A 16 -3.15 19.86 -0.43
N GLU A 17 -4.06 18.90 -0.36
CA GLU A 17 -4.87 18.63 0.85
C GLU A 17 -3.98 18.22 2.03
N PHE A 18 -3.01 17.34 1.81
CA PHE A 18 -2.07 16.92 2.85
C PHE A 18 -1.20 18.10 3.35
N ASP A 19 -0.79 18.98 2.46
CA ASP A 19 -0.04 20.20 2.84
C ASP A 19 -0.91 21.19 3.63
N ALA A 20 -2.16 21.35 3.21
CA ALA A 20 -3.11 22.27 3.90
C ALA A 20 -3.54 21.73 5.28
N HIS A 21 -3.63 20.42 5.42
CA HIS A 21 -4.07 19.74 6.64
C HIS A 21 -3.10 18.63 7.03
N PRO A 22 -1.87 18.97 7.49
CA PRO A 22 -0.87 17.98 7.85
C PRO A 22 -1.34 17.09 8.99
N ALA A 23 -1.52 15.80 8.71
CA ALA A 23 -2.04 14.83 9.68
C ALA A 23 -0.96 13.95 10.30
N VAL A 24 0.22 13.83 9.65
CA VAL A 24 1.29 12.96 10.15
C VAL A 24 2.01 13.60 11.32
N LYS A 25 2.00 12.90 12.44
CA LYS A 25 2.66 13.25 13.71
C LYS A 25 3.55 12.08 14.14
N ALA A 26 4.37 12.29 15.18
CA ALA A 26 5.21 11.23 15.74
C ALA A 26 4.40 10.01 16.22
N HIS A 27 3.16 10.22 16.65
CA HIS A 27 2.26 9.15 17.09
C HIS A 27 1.38 8.58 15.95
N SER A 28 1.56 9.01 14.72
CA SER A 28 0.73 8.54 13.61
C SER A 28 1.13 7.14 13.14
N VAL A 29 0.12 6.37 12.77
CA VAL A 29 0.25 5.12 12.02
C VAL A 29 -0.21 5.42 10.59
N VAL A 30 0.71 5.42 9.64
CA VAL A 30 0.45 5.90 8.28
C VAL A 30 0.10 4.73 7.36
N MET A 31 -1.06 4.80 6.73
CA MET A 31 -1.41 3.93 5.60
C MET A 31 -0.92 4.59 4.31
N LEU A 32 0.18 4.10 3.77
CA LEU A 32 0.79 4.63 2.54
C LEU A 32 0.47 3.71 1.37
N GLY A 33 -0.17 4.24 0.35
CA GLY A 33 -0.59 3.43 -0.78
C GLY A 33 -1.22 4.20 -1.93
N ASN A 34 -1.95 3.46 -2.75
CA ASN A 34 -2.63 3.95 -3.95
C ASN A 34 -4.16 4.04 -3.75
N SER A 35 -4.94 3.79 -4.82
CA SER A 35 -6.41 3.81 -4.76
C SER A 35 -7.00 2.81 -3.77
N LEU A 36 -6.38 1.64 -3.62
CA LEU A 36 -6.83 0.64 -2.66
C LEU A 36 -6.82 1.23 -1.24
N THR A 37 -5.75 1.91 -0.89
CA THR A 37 -5.62 2.57 0.41
C THR A 37 -6.52 3.80 0.52
N GLU A 38 -6.51 4.69 -0.47
CA GLU A 38 -7.36 5.90 -0.45
C GLU A 38 -8.83 5.55 -0.31
N ASN A 39 -9.31 4.60 -1.11
CA ASN A 39 -10.72 4.17 -1.11
C ASN A 39 -11.13 3.42 0.15
N GLY A 40 -10.18 3.03 0.99
CA GLY A 40 -10.45 2.50 2.32
C GLY A 40 -11.12 3.53 3.24
N GLY A 41 -10.98 4.81 2.94
CA GLY A 41 -11.65 5.90 3.65
C GLY A 41 -11.17 6.04 5.09
N ASP A 42 -12.08 5.91 6.05
CA ASP A 42 -11.76 5.99 7.48
C ASP A 42 -11.18 4.67 7.99
N TRP A 43 -9.86 4.58 7.95
CA TRP A 43 -9.14 3.40 8.43
C TRP A 43 -9.24 3.22 9.95
N ASN A 44 -9.40 4.29 10.72
CA ASN A 44 -9.60 4.17 12.18
C ASN A 44 -10.90 3.41 12.49
N ALA A 45 -11.97 3.73 11.77
CA ALA A 45 -13.23 2.99 11.92
C ALA A 45 -13.08 1.52 11.55
N ARG A 46 -12.38 1.23 10.43
CA ARG A 46 -12.16 -0.16 9.95
C ARG A 46 -11.27 -0.98 10.89
N LEU A 47 -10.25 -0.36 11.45
CA LEU A 47 -9.21 -1.03 12.23
C LEU A 47 -9.46 -0.97 13.74
N HIS A 48 -10.47 -0.21 14.17
CA HIS A 48 -10.74 0.06 15.60
C HIS A 48 -9.52 0.70 16.28
N THR A 49 -9.03 1.77 15.68
CA THR A 49 -7.82 2.51 16.08
C THR A 49 -8.12 4.02 16.18
N GLN A 50 -7.14 4.82 16.61
CA GLN A 50 -7.28 6.27 16.77
C GLN A 50 -6.22 7.09 16.03
N ASN A 51 -5.07 6.49 15.70
CA ASN A 51 -3.89 7.22 15.22
C ASN A 51 -3.57 6.95 13.76
N VAL A 52 -4.44 6.22 13.04
CA VAL A 52 -4.21 5.87 11.63
C VAL A 52 -4.58 7.05 10.73
N VAL A 53 -3.69 7.37 9.81
CA VAL A 53 -3.93 8.40 8.79
C VAL A 53 -3.87 7.77 7.40
N ASN A 54 -4.83 8.14 6.55
CA ASN A 54 -4.93 7.63 5.19
C ASN A 54 -4.13 8.51 4.24
N TYR A 55 -2.96 8.02 3.82
CA TYR A 55 -2.08 8.66 2.83
C TYR A 55 -2.06 7.90 1.52
N GLY A 56 -3.20 7.32 1.14
CA GLY A 56 -3.43 6.75 -0.18
C GLY A 56 -3.71 7.81 -1.23
N ILE A 57 -3.24 7.59 -2.46
CA ILE A 57 -3.57 8.42 -3.62
C ILE A 57 -3.96 7.53 -4.80
N ILE A 58 -5.16 7.72 -5.33
CA ILE A 58 -5.65 7.02 -6.51
C ILE A 58 -4.67 7.18 -7.68
N GLY A 59 -4.29 6.05 -8.29
CA GLY A 59 -3.37 6.03 -9.42
C GLY A 59 -1.90 6.07 -9.07
N ASP A 60 -1.54 6.20 -7.79
CA ASP A 60 -0.15 6.35 -7.38
C ASP A 60 0.67 5.06 -7.58
N ASP A 61 1.92 5.25 -7.91
CA ASP A 61 2.92 4.21 -8.05
C ASP A 61 4.13 4.51 -7.15
N THR A 62 5.17 3.70 -7.24
CA THR A 62 6.37 3.89 -6.41
C THR A 62 7.04 5.23 -6.67
N GLU A 63 7.08 5.71 -7.93
CA GLU A 63 7.65 7.01 -8.29
C GLU A 63 6.86 8.15 -7.64
N GLY A 64 5.54 8.13 -7.74
CA GLY A 64 4.68 9.12 -7.12
C GLY A 64 4.82 9.14 -5.61
N MET A 65 4.93 7.98 -4.96
CA MET A 65 5.15 7.91 -3.51
C MET A 65 6.50 8.51 -3.11
N LEU A 66 7.57 8.22 -3.87
CA LEU A 66 8.89 8.83 -3.62
C LEU A 66 8.84 10.36 -3.68
N HIS A 67 8.07 10.93 -4.60
CA HIS A 67 7.94 12.40 -4.75
C HIS A 67 7.16 13.08 -3.63
N ARG A 68 6.50 12.35 -2.73
CA ARG A 68 5.69 12.91 -1.64
C ARG A 68 6.12 12.47 -0.23
N LEU A 69 7.28 11.84 -0.09
CA LEU A 69 7.78 11.41 1.22
C LEU A 69 8.07 12.57 2.17
N GLN A 70 8.28 13.78 1.67
CA GLN A 70 8.44 14.99 2.49
C GLN A 70 7.25 15.26 3.41
N GLN A 71 6.09 14.75 3.07
CA GLN A 71 4.89 14.90 3.88
C GLN A 71 4.82 13.87 5.03
N ILE A 72 5.72 12.90 5.03
CA ILE A 72 5.66 11.75 5.95
C ILE A 72 6.94 11.63 6.79
N THR A 73 8.08 11.43 6.14
CA THR A 73 9.33 11.03 6.81
C THR A 73 9.92 12.07 7.75
N PRO A 74 9.84 13.41 7.50
CA PRO A 74 10.35 14.39 8.43
C PRO A 74 9.62 14.42 9.78
N HIS A 75 8.41 13.87 9.83
CA HIS A 75 7.60 13.81 11.05
C HIS A 75 7.86 12.55 11.89
N HIS A 76 8.70 11.63 11.40
CA HIS A 76 9.06 10.38 12.08
C HIS A 76 7.85 9.66 12.67
N PRO A 77 6.86 9.25 11.83
CA PRO A 77 5.66 8.60 12.35
C PRO A 77 6.00 7.32 13.10
N HIS A 78 5.09 6.89 13.96
CA HIS A 78 5.28 5.68 14.77
C HIS A 78 5.44 4.43 13.90
N ALA A 79 4.56 4.28 12.90
CA ALA A 79 4.60 3.15 11.96
C ALA A 79 4.10 3.57 10.57
N ILE A 80 4.56 2.86 9.54
CA ILE A 80 4.07 2.98 8.16
C ILE A 80 3.68 1.59 7.67
N PHE A 81 2.46 1.47 7.18
CA PHE A 81 1.93 0.27 6.49
C PHE A 81 1.91 0.58 4.99
N LEU A 82 2.84 0.00 4.26
CA LEU A 82 3.03 0.26 2.83
C LEU A 82 2.34 -0.81 1.98
N LEU A 83 1.52 -0.39 1.03
CA LEU A 83 1.02 -1.23 -0.07
C LEU A 83 1.20 -0.50 -1.39
N CYS A 84 2.04 -1.02 -2.27
CA CYS A 84 2.26 -0.45 -3.60
C CYS A 84 2.75 -1.51 -4.60
N GLY A 85 2.64 -1.20 -5.89
CA GLY A 85 3.21 -2.02 -6.95
C GLY A 85 2.25 -2.34 -8.09
N VAL A 86 0.94 -2.44 -7.86
CA VAL A 86 0.00 -2.79 -8.93
C VAL A 86 -0.04 -1.75 -10.05
N ASN A 87 0.07 -0.47 -9.74
CA ASN A 87 0.11 0.59 -10.76
C ASN A 87 1.43 0.60 -11.52
N ASP A 88 2.55 0.29 -10.86
CA ASP A 88 3.81 0.03 -11.54
C ASP A 88 3.66 -1.12 -12.54
N LEU A 89 3.04 -2.21 -12.13
CA LEU A 89 2.78 -3.37 -12.97
C LEU A 89 1.91 -3.00 -14.18
N SER A 90 0.93 -2.12 -14.01
CA SER A 90 0.07 -1.64 -15.09
C SER A 90 0.80 -0.78 -16.12
N HIS A 91 1.98 -0.27 -15.79
CA HIS A 91 2.85 0.50 -16.69
C HIS A 91 3.79 -0.40 -17.50
N GLN A 92 3.44 -1.67 -17.67
CA GLN A 92 4.16 -2.66 -18.48
C GLN A 92 5.55 -3.03 -17.94
N LEU A 93 5.75 -2.89 -16.63
CA LEU A 93 6.96 -3.36 -15.98
C LEU A 93 6.87 -4.86 -15.69
N SER A 94 8.01 -5.54 -15.69
CA SER A 94 8.10 -6.93 -15.25
C SER A 94 7.92 -7.05 -13.73
N ALA A 95 7.64 -8.27 -13.26
CA ALA A 95 7.57 -8.55 -11.82
C ALA A 95 8.87 -8.15 -11.11
N GLN A 96 10.03 -8.45 -11.70
CA GLN A 96 11.34 -8.08 -11.14
C GLN A 96 11.51 -6.56 -11.06
N GLU A 97 11.13 -5.83 -12.12
CA GLU A 97 11.22 -4.37 -12.14
C GLU A 97 10.31 -3.74 -11.08
N VAL A 98 9.09 -4.25 -10.91
CA VAL A 98 8.18 -3.78 -9.85
C VAL A 98 8.79 -4.03 -8.47
N PHE A 99 9.30 -5.23 -8.23
CA PHE A 99 9.99 -5.56 -6.99
C PHE A 99 11.16 -4.61 -6.71
N ASP A 100 11.99 -4.34 -7.70
CA ASP A 100 13.14 -3.43 -7.56
C ASP A 100 12.70 -2.02 -7.18
N ARG A 101 11.62 -1.52 -7.76
CA ARG A 101 11.06 -0.19 -7.45
C ARG A 101 10.47 -0.13 -6.05
N VAL A 102 9.74 -1.17 -5.64
CA VAL A 102 9.17 -1.25 -4.29
C VAL A 102 10.29 -1.29 -3.24
N THR A 103 11.33 -2.08 -3.47
CA THR A 103 12.47 -2.14 -2.53
C THR A 103 13.25 -0.84 -2.47
N GLN A 104 13.39 -0.11 -3.58
CA GLN A 104 13.97 1.23 -3.58
C GLN A 104 13.18 2.18 -2.67
N LEU A 105 11.85 2.14 -2.76
CA LEU A 105 10.98 2.94 -1.89
C LEU A 105 11.16 2.53 -0.41
N ILE A 106 11.18 1.25 -0.12
CA ILE A 106 11.38 0.73 1.25
C ILE A 106 12.71 1.21 1.81
N GLU A 107 13.80 1.09 1.06
CA GLU A 107 15.13 1.52 1.53
C GLU A 107 15.19 3.04 1.72
N THR A 108 14.49 3.80 0.90
CA THR A 108 14.38 5.26 1.07
C THR A 108 13.65 5.60 2.38
N LEU A 109 12.53 4.92 2.66
CA LEU A 109 11.82 5.08 3.93
C LEU A 109 12.71 4.73 5.13
N ARG A 110 13.42 3.61 5.07
CA ARG A 110 14.32 3.17 6.15
C ARG A 110 15.43 4.18 6.43
N ARG A 111 15.97 4.78 5.39
CA ARG A 111 17.04 5.79 5.51
C ARG A 111 16.50 7.11 6.05
N GLN A 112 15.34 7.55 5.59
CA GLN A 112 14.76 8.86 5.96
C GLN A 112 14.09 8.86 7.32
N THR A 113 13.54 7.73 7.75
CA THR A 113 12.85 7.63 9.04
C THR A 113 13.18 6.31 9.75
N PRO A 114 14.46 6.17 10.22
CA PRO A 114 14.97 4.90 10.75
C PRO A 114 14.28 4.43 12.03
N GLN A 115 13.63 5.32 12.78
CA GLN A 115 12.88 4.97 14.00
C GLN A 115 11.46 4.49 13.73
N THR A 116 10.94 4.71 12.52
CA THR A 116 9.58 4.31 12.16
C THR A 116 9.53 2.80 11.90
N THR A 117 8.58 2.11 12.51
CA THR A 117 8.33 0.69 12.22
C THR A 117 7.65 0.54 10.86
N LEU A 118 8.25 -0.25 9.97
CA LEU A 118 7.71 -0.48 8.64
C LEU A 118 7.04 -1.85 8.55
N TYR A 119 5.83 -1.85 8.01
CA TYR A 119 5.08 -3.04 7.63
C TYR A 119 4.90 -3.04 6.12
N ILE A 120 5.31 -4.11 5.49
CA ILE A 120 5.20 -4.28 4.03
C ILE A 120 4.06 -5.25 3.75
N GLN A 121 3.03 -4.75 3.09
CA GLN A 121 1.86 -5.56 2.74
C GLN A 121 2.09 -6.24 1.39
N SER A 122 1.62 -7.47 1.26
CA SER A 122 1.59 -8.14 -0.04
C SER A 122 0.74 -7.35 -1.03
N LEU A 123 1.07 -7.40 -2.32
CA LEU A 123 0.13 -6.96 -3.35
C LEU A 123 -1.12 -7.84 -3.27
N LEU A 124 -2.28 -7.22 -3.51
CA LEU A 124 -3.55 -7.94 -3.59
C LEU A 124 -3.70 -8.57 -4.97
N PRO A 125 -4.42 -9.69 -5.09
CA PRO A 125 -4.68 -10.30 -6.38
C PRO A 125 -5.55 -9.41 -7.27
N ILE A 126 -5.55 -9.69 -8.57
CA ILE A 126 -6.46 -9.11 -9.56
C ILE A 126 -7.32 -10.19 -10.19
N ASN A 127 -8.40 -9.80 -10.86
CA ASN A 127 -9.25 -10.71 -11.61
C ASN A 127 -9.51 -10.17 -13.01
N GLU A 128 -8.83 -10.72 -13.99
CA GLU A 128 -8.92 -10.31 -15.41
C GLU A 128 -10.27 -10.69 -16.04
N ASP A 129 -11.04 -11.58 -15.44
CA ASP A 129 -12.36 -11.99 -15.96
C ASP A 129 -13.35 -10.82 -15.98
N PHE A 130 -13.14 -9.79 -15.15
CA PHE A 130 -13.93 -8.56 -15.19
C PHE A 130 -13.71 -7.72 -16.45
N GLN A 131 -12.60 -7.90 -17.16
CA GLN A 131 -12.27 -7.20 -18.42
C GLN A 131 -12.30 -5.65 -18.32
N ARG A 132 -11.94 -5.12 -17.16
CA ARG A 132 -11.98 -3.66 -16.90
C ARG A 132 -10.61 -3.00 -17.08
N TRP A 133 -9.54 -3.66 -16.69
CA TRP A 133 -8.20 -3.06 -16.61
C TRP A 133 -7.27 -3.69 -17.65
N LYS A 134 -7.33 -3.18 -18.87
CA LYS A 134 -6.56 -3.72 -20.03
C LYS A 134 -5.03 -3.67 -19.79
N THR A 135 -4.56 -2.65 -19.07
CA THR A 135 -3.12 -2.52 -18.74
C THR A 135 -2.62 -3.61 -17.80
N LEU A 136 -3.53 -4.36 -17.16
CA LEU A 136 -3.20 -5.50 -16.31
C LEU A 136 -3.43 -6.85 -16.97
N ASN A 137 -3.77 -6.87 -18.26
CA ASN A 137 -3.95 -8.13 -19.01
C ASN A 137 -2.66 -8.96 -18.99
N GLY A 138 -2.79 -10.24 -18.65
CA GLY A 138 -1.67 -11.18 -18.55
C GLY A 138 -0.84 -11.04 -17.28
N LYS A 139 -1.25 -10.21 -16.32
CA LYS A 139 -0.47 -9.89 -15.12
C LYS A 139 -0.89 -10.65 -13.86
N THR A 140 -1.92 -11.48 -13.95
CA THR A 140 -2.44 -12.22 -12.78
C THR A 140 -1.34 -12.96 -12.02
N ASN A 141 -0.46 -13.68 -12.71
CA ASN A 141 0.60 -14.49 -12.10
C ASN A 141 1.84 -13.67 -11.69
N ASP A 142 1.99 -12.43 -12.17
CA ASP A 142 3.07 -11.54 -11.74
C ASP A 142 2.91 -11.13 -10.28
N ILE A 143 1.68 -11.02 -9.81
CA ILE A 143 1.40 -10.59 -8.43
C ILE A 143 1.94 -11.57 -7.40
N PRO A 144 1.62 -12.87 -7.42
CA PRO A 144 2.24 -13.80 -6.48
C PRO A 144 3.76 -13.91 -6.66
N ALA A 145 4.28 -13.70 -7.87
CA ALA A 145 5.73 -13.66 -8.10
C ALA A 145 6.39 -12.48 -7.36
N ILE A 146 5.81 -11.29 -7.46
CA ILE A 146 6.27 -10.10 -6.71
C ILE A 146 6.18 -10.36 -5.21
N ASN A 147 5.09 -10.93 -4.74
CA ASN A 147 4.88 -11.21 -3.32
C ASN A 147 5.92 -12.18 -2.75
N ARG A 148 6.31 -13.21 -3.50
CA ARG A 148 7.40 -14.11 -3.09
C ARG A 148 8.73 -13.37 -2.93
N LEU A 149 9.05 -12.50 -3.88
CA LEU A 149 10.27 -11.68 -3.80
C LEU A 149 10.23 -10.73 -2.60
N LEU A 150 9.10 -10.06 -2.36
CA LEU A 150 8.93 -9.16 -1.22
C LEU A 150 9.03 -9.91 0.12
N LYS A 151 8.42 -11.06 0.23
CA LYS A 151 8.49 -11.88 1.44
C LYS A 151 9.93 -12.26 1.78
N THR A 152 10.67 -12.76 0.79
CA THR A 152 12.09 -13.12 0.95
C THR A 152 12.93 -11.90 1.34
N TYR A 153 12.70 -10.77 0.68
CA TYR A 153 13.37 -9.50 0.99
C TYR A 153 13.12 -9.06 2.44
N CYS A 154 11.86 -9.08 2.87
CA CYS A 154 11.50 -8.70 4.24
C CYS A 154 12.15 -9.61 5.27
N GLN A 155 12.17 -10.91 5.03
CA GLN A 155 12.87 -11.88 5.91
C GLN A 155 14.36 -11.55 6.04
N ALA A 156 15.02 -11.25 4.91
CA ALA A 156 16.44 -10.92 4.91
C ALA A 156 16.75 -9.60 5.62
N LYS A 157 15.83 -8.65 5.59
CA LYS A 157 16.00 -7.31 6.17
C LYS A 157 15.42 -7.16 7.57
N GLY A 158 14.80 -8.20 8.12
CA GLY A 158 14.15 -8.13 9.43
C GLY A 158 12.91 -7.24 9.44
N LEU A 159 12.23 -7.10 8.30
CA LEU A 159 10.98 -6.36 8.17
C LEU A 159 9.79 -7.29 8.27
N THR A 160 8.69 -6.80 8.80
CA THR A 160 7.43 -7.56 8.84
C THR A 160 6.72 -7.48 7.50
N PHE A 161 6.49 -8.65 6.89
CA PHE A 161 5.67 -8.80 5.70
C PHE A 161 4.28 -9.29 6.09
N ILE A 162 3.23 -8.56 5.70
CA ILE A 162 1.85 -8.95 5.99
C ILE A 162 1.25 -9.53 4.71
N ASP A 163 1.00 -10.83 4.72
CA ASP A 163 0.52 -11.56 3.55
C ASP A 163 -1.01 -11.55 3.48
N ILE A 164 -1.55 -10.51 2.86
CA ILE A 164 -3.00 -10.35 2.69
C ILE A 164 -3.51 -11.18 1.51
N TYR A 165 -2.67 -11.40 0.51
CA TYR A 165 -3.00 -12.06 -0.76
C TYR A 165 -3.79 -13.37 -0.59
N PRO A 166 -3.36 -14.34 0.25
CA PRO A 166 -4.07 -15.62 0.35
C PRO A 166 -5.48 -15.51 0.91
N HIS A 167 -5.79 -14.41 1.62
CA HIS A 167 -7.13 -14.16 2.16
C HIS A 167 -8.10 -13.57 1.13
N MET A 168 -7.57 -13.13 -0.02
CA MET A 168 -8.32 -12.42 -1.05
C MET A 168 -8.57 -13.25 -2.31
N VAL A 169 -7.78 -14.30 -2.54
CA VAL A 169 -7.89 -15.12 -3.76
C VAL A 169 -9.07 -16.09 -3.68
N GLU A 170 -9.65 -16.36 -4.85
CA GLU A 170 -10.54 -17.50 -5.04
C GLU A 170 -9.73 -18.80 -4.80
N PRO A 171 -10.23 -19.71 -3.94
CA PRO A 171 -9.49 -20.92 -3.60
C PRO A 171 -9.03 -21.72 -4.82
N GLY A 172 -7.76 -22.13 -4.83
CA GLY A 172 -7.17 -22.91 -5.92
C GLY A 172 -6.81 -22.11 -7.16
N THR A 173 -6.89 -20.77 -7.10
CA THR A 173 -6.56 -19.88 -8.21
C THR A 173 -5.62 -18.76 -7.77
N ALA A 174 -5.14 -17.96 -8.74
CA ALA A 174 -4.41 -16.72 -8.48
C ALA A 174 -5.31 -15.47 -8.68
N LYS A 175 -6.61 -15.67 -8.80
CA LYS A 175 -7.57 -14.60 -9.10
C LYS A 175 -8.13 -14.01 -7.81
N LEU A 176 -8.33 -12.70 -7.83
CA LEU A 176 -9.12 -12.03 -6.80
C LEU A 176 -10.52 -12.64 -6.78
N GLU A 177 -10.95 -13.11 -5.62
CA GLU A 177 -12.29 -13.70 -5.47
C GLU A 177 -13.33 -12.66 -5.87
N PRO A 178 -14.27 -13.00 -6.81
CA PRO A 178 -15.17 -12.00 -7.40
C PRO A 178 -16.00 -11.20 -6.39
N THR A 179 -16.41 -11.83 -5.28
CA THR A 179 -17.22 -11.12 -4.26
C THR A 179 -16.39 -10.15 -3.41
N ASN A 180 -15.06 -10.24 -3.46
CA ASN A 180 -14.16 -9.30 -2.81
C ASN A 180 -13.89 -8.05 -3.65
N SER A 181 -14.42 -7.98 -4.88
CA SER A 181 -14.08 -6.95 -5.84
C SER A 181 -15.30 -6.31 -6.47
N THR A 182 -15.13 -5.08 -6.98
CA THR A 182 -16.12 -4.36 -7.77
C THR A 182 -15.81 -4.39 -9.26
N ASP A 183 -14.53 -4.47 -9.63
CA ASP A 183 -14.08 -4.32 -11.02
C ASP A 183 -12.88 -5.20 -11.39
N GLY A 184 -12.48 -6.12 -10.51
CA GLY A 184 -11.33 -7.01 -10.72
C GLY A 184 -10.00 -6.45 -10.19
N LEU A 185 -9.99 -5.23 -9.69
CA LEU A 185 -8.83 -4.56 -9.06
C LEU A 185 -9.21 -3.95 -7.72
N HIS A 186 -10.26 -3.13 -7.69
CA HIS A 186 -10.73 -2.45 -6.49
C HIS A 186 -11.62 -3.36 -5.66
N LEU A 187 -11.70 -3.09 -4.36
CA LEU A 187 -12.35 -3.97 -3.40
C LEU A 187 -13.82 -3.59 -3.17
N SER A 188 -14.62 -4.63 -2.96
CA SER A 188 -15.96 -4.51 -2.40
C SER A 188 -15.89 -4.23 -0.89
N LYS A 189 -17.06 -3.97 -0.29
CA LYS A 189 -17.19 -3.87 1.17
C LYS A 189 -16.62 -5.12 1.86
N LYS A 190 -16.92 -6.30 1.35
CA LYS A 190 -16.39 -7.58 1.85
C LYS A 190 -14.88 -7.65 1.76
N GLY A 191 -14.30 -7.22 0.63
CA GLY A 191 -12.85 -7.18 0.45
C GLY A 191 -12.16 -6.28 1.49
N TYR A 192 -12.71 -5.10 1.76
CA TYR A 192 -12.18 -4.23 2.81
C TYR A 192 -12.33 -4.82 4.22
N GLN A 193 -13.41 -5.54 4.51
CA GLN A 193 -13.57 -6.24 5.79
C GLN A 193 -12.47 -7.29 6.00
N ILE A 194 -12.18 -8.09 4.96
CA ILE A 194 -11.12 -9.10 5.02
C ILE A 194 -9.76 -8.43 5.25
N TRP A 195 -9.45 -7.39 4.48
CA TRP A 195 -8.19 -6.67 4.62
C TRP A 195 -8.02 -6.09 6.03
N ALA A 196 -9.07 -5.43 6.54
CA ALA A 196 -9.04 -4.88 7.90
C ALA A 196 -8.81 -5.96 8.96
N GLU A 197 -9.47 -7.11 8.86
CA GLU A 197 -9.28 -8.23 9.80
C GLU A 197 -7.84 -8.73 9.81
N VAL A 198 -7.19 -8.83 8.66
CA VAL A 198 -5.78 -9.23 8.57
C VAL A 198 -4.87 -8.19 9.20
N LEU A 199 -5.16 -6.90 9.02
CA LEU A 199 -4.32 -5.81 9.53
C LEU A 199 -4.48 -5.56 11.04
N ARG A 200 -5.65 -5.80 11.62
CA ARG A 200 -5.95 -5.41 13.02
C ARG A 200 -4.92 -5.85 14.04
N PRO A 201 -4.40 -7.10 14.05
CA PRO A 201 -3.39 -7.48 15.04
C PRO A 201 -2.15 -6.58 15.03
N TYR A 202 -1.75 -6.12 13.85
CA TYR A 202 -0.58 -5.27 13.67
C TYR A 202 -0.90 -3.80 13.96
N THR A 203 -1.98 -3.30 13.38
CA THR A 203 -2.35 -1.88 13.50
C THR A 203 -2.80 -1.53 14.92
N GLN A 204 -3.52 -2.40 15.61
CA GLN A 204 -3.93 -2.16 16.98
C GLN A 204 -2.75 -2.18 17.94
N LYS A 205 -1.77 -3.06 17.72
CA LYS A 205 -0.52 -3.09 18.51
C LYS A 205 0.20 -1.75 18.39
N GLU A 206 0.39 -1.25 17.17
CA GLU A 206 1.09 0.01 16.92
C GLU A 206 0.28 1.22 17.40
N ASP A 207 -1.04 1.18 17.26
CA ASP A 207 -1.94 2.23 17.71
C ASP A 207 -1.89 2.39 19.23
N LYS A 208 -1.90 1.30 19.98
CA LYS A 208 -1.75 1.33 21.45
C LYS A 208 -0.40 1.90 21.86
N ALA A 209 0.68 1.46 21.22
CA ALA A 209 2.01 1.98 21.50
C ALA A 209 2.13 3.46 21.15
N ALA A 210 1.56 3.88 20.01
CA ALA A 210 1.53 5.28 19.58
C ALA A 210 0.73 6.17 20.53
N THR A 211 -0.40 5.71 21.04
CA THR A 211 -1.23 6.46 22.00
C THR A 211 -0.46 6.82 23.27
N LYS A 212 0.45 5.98 23.73
CA LYS A 212 1.31 6.25 24.89
C LYS A 212 2.34 7.37 24.66
N GLN A 213 2.54 7.78 23.40
CA GLN A 213 3.49 8.83 23.01
C GLN A 213 2.84 10.21 22.87
N ARG A 214 1.51 10.34 23.05
CA ARG A 214 0.77 11.60 22.99
C ARG A 214 1.01 12.49 24.18
#